data_e4bc6a724785bad4dadd4f6f48d3a86b
#
_entry.id   e4bc6a724785bad4dadd4f6f48d3a86b
#
_cell.length_a   1.000
_cell.length_b   1.000
_cell.length_c   1.000
_cell.angle_alpha   90.00
_cell.angle_beta   90.00
_cell.angle_gamma   90.00
#
_symmetry.space_group_name_H-M   'P 1'
#
loop_
_entity.id
_entity.type
_entity.pdbx_description
1 polymer ?
#
loop_
_entity_poly.entity_id
_entity_poly.type
_entity_poly.pdbx_seq_one_letter_code
_entity_poly.pdbx_strand_id
1 'polypeptide(L)'
;ELAGQKFMGLNGGPHFKFNPSISFYVMCDSAAEVNEKWAKLIVGGNALMEVGAYPWSERYGWLQDKFGFSWQFNYQTSGTVGKKIVPSLLFTQDQLGNAKKAIDFYTKTFENSSIIEEAPYPPGGDFEGMLMYSSSTLNGFPIVAMDGPADHRFVFNEAVSLVVECDTQEEIDFLWNTFTADGGQESMCGWLKDKFGISWQIIPSMLGKLMSDPEKGQRVIQAFLQMKKF
;
A
#
# COMPACT_ATOMS: atom_id res chain seq x y z
N GLU A 1 -10.36 -3.88 -12.45
CA GLU A 1 -10.29 -2.50 -11.91
C GLU A 1 -11.38 -2.28 -10.86
N LEU A 2 -11.06 -1.55 -9.79
CA LEU A 2 -12.01 -1.08 -8.79
C LEU A 2 -11.92 0.44 -8.73
N ALA A 3 -13.04 1.15 -8.93
CA ALA A 3 -13.10 2.63 -8.92
C ALA A 3 -12.00 3.30 -9.78
N GLY A 4 -11.73 2.77 -10.98
CA GLY A 4 -10.69 3.27 -11.91
C GLY A 4 -9.26 2.95 -11.51
N GLN A 5 -9.06 2.18 -10.44
CA GLN A 5 -7.75 1.72 -9.98
C GLN A 5 -7.48 0.28 -10.47
N LYS A 6 -6.28 0.03 -11.02
CA LYS A 6 -5.82 -1.31 -11.42
C LYS A 6 -5.38 -2.11 -10.19
N PHE A 7 -5.90 -3.31 -10.06
CA PHE A 7 -5.48 -4.28 -9.05
C PHE A 7 -5.16 -5.61 -9.72
N MET A 8 -4.17 -6.31 -9.19
CA MET A 8 -3.78 -7.63 -9.64
C MET A 8 -3.97 -8.60 -8.48
N GLY A 9 -4.69 -9.70 -8.71
CA GLY A 9 -4.82 -10.81 -7.76
C GLY A 9 -3.97 -11.98 -8.22
N LEU A 10 -3.13 -12.49 -7.31
CA LEU A 10 -2.30 -13.66 -7.54
C LEU A 10 -2.73 -14.79 -6.60
N ASN A 11 -2.79 -16.03 -7.12
CA ASN A 11 -2.93 -17.22 -6.29
C ASN A 11 -1.56 -17.59 -5.70
N GLY A 12 -1.17 -16.91 -4.62
CA GLY A 12 0.13 -17.08 -3.94
C GLY A 12 0.21 -18.30 -3.01
N GLY A 13 -0.85 -19.11 -2.91
CA GLY A 13 -0.90 -20.23 -1.97
C GLY A 13 -1.03 -19.77 -0.51
N PRO A 14 -0.74 -20.64 0.48
CA PRO A 14 -0.99 -20.36 1.90
C PRO A 14 0.18 -19.68 2.62
N HIS A 15 1.24 -19.28 1.90
CA HIS A 15 2.48 -18.81 2.52
C HIS A 15 2.35 -17.45 3.19
N PHE A 16 1.58 -16.54 2.60
CA PHE A 16 1.36 -15.21 3.13
C PHE A 16 -0.13 -14.97 3.41
N LYS A 17 -0.43 -14.36 4.55
CA LYS A 17 -1.79 -13.99 4.93
C LYS A 17 -1.91 -12.47 4.95
N PHE A 18 -3.04 -11.98 4.48
CA PHE A 18 -3.39 -10.58 4.65
C PHE A 18 -3.39 -10.19 6.12
N ASN A 19 -2.93 -8.98 6.39
CA ASN A 19 -2.99 -8.37 7.70
C ASN A 19 -3.20 -6.85 7.56
N PRO A 20 -3.51 -6.13 8.65
CA PRO A 20 -3.83 -4.71 8.56
C PRO A 20 -2.66 -3.76 8.33
N SER A 21 -1.42 -4.25 8.14
CA SER A 21 -0.28 -3.37 7.84
C SER A 21 -0.44 -2.63 6.52
N ILE A 22 -1.13 -3.25 5.54
CA ILE A 22 -1.56 -2.56 4.32
C ILE A 22 -3.07 -2.72 4.19
N SER A 23 -3.77 -1.58 4.15
CA SER A 23 -5.22 -1.50 3.96
C SER A 23 -5.54 -0.78 2.66
N PHE A 24 -6.75 -1.00 2.13
CA PHE A 24 -7.33 -0.06 1.17
C PHE A 24 -8.12 1.00 1.91
N TYR A 25 -7.63 2.24 1.81
CA TYR A 25 -8.30 3.43 2.33
C TYR A 25 -9.26 3.94 1.26
N VAL A 26 -10.56 3.86 1.56
CA VAL A 26 -11.63 4.18 0.61
C VAL A 26 -12.23 5.53 0.97
N MET A 27 -12.06 6.52 0.09
CA MET A 27 -12.68 7.83 0.20
C MET A 27 -14.13 7.74 -0.27
N CYS A 28 -15.06 7.93 0.64
CA CYS A 28 -16.49 7.87 0.38
C CYS A 28 -17.07 9.28 0.20
N ASP A 29 -18.06 9.41 -0.68
CA ASP A 29 -18.71 10.70 -0.98
C ASP A 29 -19.80 11.08 0.05
N SER A 30 -20.16 10.13 0.94
CA SER A 30 -21.15 10.35 1.99
C SER A 30 -21.01 9.35 3.13
N ALA A 31 -21.56 9.69 4.29
CA ALA A 31 -21.72 8.77 5.41
C ALA A 31 -22.57 7.54 5.06
N ALA A 32 -23.56 7.71 4.17
CA ALA A 32 -24.39 6.61 3.67
C ALA A 32 -23.57 5.61 2.87
N GLU A 33 -22.63 6.06 2.03
CA GLU A 33 -21.73 5.20 1.26
C GLU A 33 -20.78 4.41 2.19
N VAL A 34 -20.27 5.03 3.25
CA VAL A 34 -19.48 4.32 4.28
C VAL A 34 -20.30 3.19 4.89
N ASN A 35 -21.53 3.48 5.33
CA ASN A 35 -22.40 2.49 5.94
C ASN A 35 -22.73 1.33 4.98
N GLU A 36 -22.99 1.63 3.71
CA GLU A 36 -23.30 0.60 2.70
C GLU A 36 -22.11 -0.34 2.47
N LYS A 37 -20.92 0.23 2.27
CA LYS A 37 -19.68 -0.56 2.05
C LYS A 37 -19.31 -1.37 3.29
N TRP A 38 -19.40 -0.75 4.46
CA TRP A 38 -19.20 -1.42 5.74
C TRP A 38 -20.11 -2.64 5.89
N ALA A 39 -21.43 -2.44 5.74
CA ALA A 39 -22.41 -3.51 5.92
C ALA A 39 -22.17 -4.72 4.99
N LYS A 40 -21.64 -4.48 3.78
CA LYS A 40 -21.33 -5.54 2.82
C LYS A 40 -20.05 -6.29 3.17
N LEU A 41 -19.00 -5.59 3.59
CA LEU A 41 -17.68 -6.20 3.76
C LEU A 41 -17.43 -6.75 5.16
N ILE A 42 -18.18 -6.30 6.18
CA ILE A 42 -18.07 -6.85 7.53
C ILE A 42 -18.66 -8.27 7.66
N VAL A 43 -19.50 -8.70 6.71
CA VAL A 43 -20.14 -10.02 6.75
C VAL A 43 -19.10 -11.13 6.65
N GLY A 44 -18.94 -11.89 7.73
CA GLY A 44 -17.91 -12.92 7.87
C GLY A 44 -16.49 -12.40 8.15
N GLY A 45 -16.36 -11.09 8.32
CA GLY A 45 -15.14 -10.40 8.72
C GLY A 45 -15.17 -9.96 10.19
N ASN A 46 -14.31 -9.05 10.54
CA ASN A 46 -14.24 -8.45 11.90
C ASN A 46 -13.94 -6.96 11.85
N ALA A 47 -14.52 -6.21 12.77
CA ALA A 47 -14.21 -4.79 12.97
C ALA A 47 -12.86 -4.66 13.69
N LEU A 48 -12.02 -3.76 13.18
CA LEU A 48 -10.80 -3.28 13.84
C LEU A 48 -11.09 -1.95 14.54
N MET A 49 -11.90 -1.08 13.90
CA MET A 49 -12.52 0.09 14.51
C MET A 49 -13.95 0.16 14.01
N GLU A 50 -14.92 0.18 14.92
CA GLU A 50 -16.34 0.22 14.58
C GLU A 50 -16.69 1.43 13.72
N VAL A 51 -17.68 1.27 12.84
CA VAL A 51 -18.14 2.38 12.01
C VAL A 51 -18.83 3.45 12.85
N GLY A 52 -18.28 4.67 12.85
CA GLY A 52 -18.75 5.76 13.72
C GLY A 52 -18.20 7.12 13.29
N ALA A 53 -18.53 8.15 14.07
CA ALA A 53 -17.88 9.44 13.99
C ALA A 53 -16.61 9.45 14.84
N TYR A 54 -15.56 10.05 14.30
CA TYR A 54 -14.26 10.17 14.95
C TYR A 54 -13.76 11.62 14.85
N PRO A 55 -12.80 12.06 15.68
CA PRO A 55 -12.31 13.43 15.65
C PRO A 55 -11.81 13.91 14.27
N TRP A 56 -11.35 12.98 13.44
CA TRP A 56 -10.79 13.24 12.10
C TRP A 56 -11.76 12.94 10.96
N SER A 57 -12.96 12.38 11.23
CA SER A 57 -13.89 11.95 10.19
C SER A 57 -15.31 11.93 10.68
N GLU A 58 -16.23 12.49 9.92
CA GLU A 58 -17.66 12.43 10.22
C GLU A 58 -18.23 11.01 10.20
N ARG A 59 -17.65 10.14 9.37
CA ARG A 59 -17.96 8.72 9.31
C ARG A 59 -16.76 7.92 8.86
N TYR A 60 -16.24 7.11 9.76
CA TYR A 60 -15.08 6.23 9.53
C TYR A 60 -15.36 4.83 10.07
N GLY A 61 -14.72 3.84 9.47
CA GLY A 61 -14.67 2.47 9.97
C GLY A 61 -13.50 1.71 9.40
N TRP A 62 -12.92 0.81 10.19
CA TRP A 62 -11.81 -0.03 9.79
C TRP A 62 -12.13 -1.49 10.09
N LEU A 63 -12.06 -2.36 9.07
CA LEU A 63 -12.40 -3.78 9.18
C LEU A 63 -11.41 -4.67 8.41
N GLN A 64 -11.42 -5.94 8.75
CA GLN A 64 -10.98 -7.00 7.87
C GLN A 64 -12.20 -7.72 7.30
N ASP A 65 -12.20 -7.98 5.99
CA ASP A 65 -13.26 -8.78 5.35
C ASP A 65 -13.10 -10.28 5.63
N LYS A 66 -14.03 -11.08 5.14
CA LYS A 66 -14.00 -12.54 5.31
C LYS A 66 -12.77 -13.25 4.74
N PHE A 67 -11.99 -12.56 3.90
CA PHE A 67 -10.73 -13.06 3.35
C PHE A 67 -9.52 -12.58 4.15
N GLY A 68 -9.74 -11.78 5.18
CA GLY A 68 -8.70 -11.19 6.02
C GLY A 68 -8.08 -9.91 5.43
N PHE A 69 -8.59 -9.41 4.28
CA PHE A 69 -8.09 -8.18 3.71
C PHE A 69 -8.62 -6.95 4.46
N SER A 70 -7.77 -5.95 4.64
CA SER A 70 -8.04 -4.78 5.48
C SER A 70 -8.58 -3.61 4.67
N TRP A 71 -9.69 -3.01 5.15
CA TRP A 71 -10.40 -1.91 4.54
C TRP A 71 -10.63 -0.79 5.54
N GLN A 72 -10.34 0.44 5.14
CA GLN A 72 -10.67 1.65 5.87
C GLN A 72 -11.63 2.49 5.01
N PHE A 73 -12.78 2.84 5.56
CA PHE A 73 -13.76 3.70 4.89
C PHE A 73 -13.77 5.05 5.58
N ASN A 74 -13.62 6.12 4.82
CA ASN A 74 -13.58 7.47 5.35
C ASN A 74 -14.51 8.40 4.57
N TYR A 75 -15.31 9.14 5.30
CA TYR A 75 -16.07 10.28 4.78
C TYR A 75 -15.68 11.53 5.55
N GLN A 76 -15.31 12.54 4.82
CA GLN A 76 -14.88 13.82 5.35
C GLN A 76 -15.24 14.89 4.31
N THR A 77 -15.85 15.98 4.75
CA THR A 77 -16.35 17.06 3.87
C THR A 77 -15.24 17.88 3.22
N SER A 78 -14.02 17.81 3.73
CA SER A 78 -12.87 18.55 3.22
C SER A 78 -11.80 17.62 2.68
N GLY A 79 -11.47 17.76 1.40
CA GLY A 79 -10.28 17.21 0.78
C GLY A 79 -10.45 15.83 0.13
N THR A 80 -10.84 15.82 -1.12
CA THR A 80 -10.74 14.61 -1.96
C THR A 80 -9.38 14.55 -2.65
N VAL A 81 -8.60 13.55 -2.34
CA VAL A 81 -7.51 13.10 -3.20
C VAL A 81 -8.15 12.32 -4.36
N GLY A 82 -7.85 12.65 -5.60
CA GLY A 82 -8.54 12.25 -6.83
C GLY A 82 -8.77 10.76 -7.15
N LYS A 83 -8.46 9.81 -6.25
CA LYS A 83 -8.79 8.39 -6.38
C LYS A 83 -9.55 7.89 -5.17
N LYS A 84 -10.60 7.09 -5.42
CA LYS A 84 -11.47 6.55 -4.36
C LYS A 84 -10.81 5.47 -3.49
N ILE A 85 -9.85 4.73 -3.99
CA ILE A 85 -9.18 3.64 -3.26
C ILE A 85 -7.68 3.92 -3.26
N VAL A 86 -7.12 4.04 -2.06
CA VAL A 86 -5.72 4.42 -1.83
C VAL A 86 -5.06 3.37 -0.93
N PRO A 87 -3.89 2.82 -1.26
CA PRO A 87 -3.16 1.99 -0.32
C PRO A 87 -2.75 2.82 0.90
N SER A 88 -2.96 2.24 2.07
CA SER A 88 -2.62 2.82 3.37
C SER A 88 -1.64 1.91 4.08
N LEU A 89 -0.48 2.44 4.41
CA LEU A 89 0.63 1.77 5.08
C LEU A 89 0.57 2.09 6.58
N LEU A 90 0.51 1.08 7.44
CA LEU A 90 0.53 1.23 8.88
C LEU A 90 1.82 0.66 9.46
N PHE A 91 2.68 1.54 9.91
CA PHE A 91 3.97 1.21 10.52
C PHE A 91 3.78 0.85 11.99
N THR A 92 4.18 -0.36 12.36
CA THR A 92 3.95 -0.93 13.69
C THR A 92 5.18 -1.66 14.18
N GLN A 93 5.24 -2.01 15.44
CA GLN A 93 6.30 -2.78 16.09
C GLN A 93 7.70 -2.19 15.83
N ASP A 94 8.61 -2.96 15.25
CA ASP A 94 9.98 -2.55 14.90
C ASP A 94 10.04 -1.47 13.80
N GLN A 95 8.96 -1.28 13.06
CA GLN A 95 8.82 -0.20 12.07
C GLN A 95 8.07 1.04 12.61
N LEU A 96 7.62 1.03 13.84
CA LEU A 96 6.95 2.17 14.46
C LEU A 96 7.86 3.41 14.44
N GLY A 97 7.32 4.57 14.05
CA GLY A 97 8.05 5.83 13.91
C GLY A 97 8.81 5.98 12.57
N ASN A 98 8.64 5.04 11.64
CA ASN A 98 9.27 5.11 10.32
C ASN A 98 8.34 5.62 9.21
N ALA A 99 7.06 5.89 9.47
CA ALA A 99 6.12 6.36 8.45
C ALA A 99 6.64 7.62 7.74
N LYS A 100 7.09 8.63 8.48
CA LYS A 100 7.65 9.85 7.88
C LYS A 100 8.90 9.58 7.05
N LYS A 101 9.84 8.78 7.56
CA LYS A 101 11.07 8.43 6.84
C LYS A 101 10.77 7.70 5.53
N ALA A 102 9.76 6.83 5.55
CA ALA A 102 9.35 6.08 4.38
C ALA A 102 8.74 7.02 3.32
N ILE A 103 7.81 7.90 3.71
CA ILE A 103 7.21 8.86 2.79
C ILE A 103 8.25 9.83 2.23
N ASP A 104 9.16 10.36 3.05
CA ASP A 104 10.27 11.21 2.61
C ASP A 104 11.20 10.48 1.62
N PHE A 105 11.45 9.20 1.85
CA PHE A 105 12.23 8.36 0.96
C PHE A 105 11.52 8.13 -0.39
N TYR A 106 10.25 7.72 -0.37
CA TYR A 106 9.51 7.45 -1.60
C TYR A 106 9.27 8.71 -2.44
N THR A 107 8.91 9.82 -1.82
CA THR A 107 8.69 11.08 -2.54
C THR A 107 9.96 11.66 -3.15
N LYS A 108 11.15 11.32 -2.62
CA LYS A 108 12.43 11.65 -3.24
C LYS A 108 12.86 10.67 -4.34
N THR A 109 12.40 9.42 -4.25
CA THR A 109 12.76 8.36 -5.20
C THR A 109 11.93 8.44 -6.48
N PHE A 110 10.63 8.69 -6.36
CA PHE A 110 9.75 8.80 -7.52
C PHE A 110 9.62 10.25 -7.99
N GLU A 111 9.74 10.47 -9.29
CA GLU A 111 9.42 11.76 -9.92
C GLU A 111 7.94 12.11 -9.75
N ASN A 112 7.56 13.37 -9.96
CA ASN A 112 6.18 13.86 -9.83
C ASN A 112 5.49 13.44 -8.52
N SER A 113 6.25 13.45 -7.43
CA SER A 113 5.81 13.05 -6.10
C SER A 113 5.72 14.24 -5.17
N SER A 114 4.78 14.21 -4.25
CA SER A 114 4.61 15.27 -3.24
C SER A 114 3.93 14.76 -1.98
N ILE A 115 4.29 15.37 -0.86
CA ILE A 115 3.53 15.23 0.38
C ILE A 115 2.39 16.24 0.31
N ILE A 116 1.13 15.77 0.47
CA ILE A 116 -0.07 16.59 0.41
C ILE A 116 -0.45 17.06 1.81
N GLU A 117 -0.40 16.14 2.77
CA GLU A 117 -0.79 16.40 4.16
C GLU A 117 0.05 15.56 5.11
N GLU A 118 0.41 16.14 6.24
CA GLU A 118 1.01 15.45 7.38
C GLU A 118 0.30 15.91 8.67
N ALA A 119 -0.15 14.96 9.46
CA ALA A 119 -0.69 15.18 10.79
C ALA A 119 0.17 14.38 11.80
N PRO A 120 1.16 15.01 12.45
CA PRO A 120 1.96 14.35 13.47
C PRO A 120 1.14 14.13 14.75
N TYR A 121 1.57 13.17 15.57
CA TYR A 121 1.08 13.06 16.93
C TYR A 121 1.42 14.34 17.73
N PRO A 122 0.54 14.76 18.65
CA PRO A 122 0.75 15.98 19.44
C PRO A 122 2.07 15.96 20.22
N PRO A 123 2.70 17.12 20.42
CA PRO A 123 3.92 17.23 21.21
C PRO A 123 3.68 16.89 22.69
N GLY A 124 4.74 16.41 23.36
CA GLY A 124 4.73 16.08 24.80
C GLY A 124 4.17 14.70 25.15
N GLY A 125 3.81 13.89 24.16
CA GLY A 125 3.40 12.49 24.35
C GLY A 125 4.49 11.49 23.94
N ASP A 126 4.27 10.22 24.27
CA ASP A 126 5.20 9.11 23.98
C ASP A 126 5.42 8.89 22.45
N PHE A 127 4.56 9.45 21.63
CA PHE A 127 4.56 9.28 20.16
C PHE A 127 4.89 10.59 19.42
N GLU A 128 5.42 11.59 20.13
CA GLU A 128 5.81 12.87 19.55
C GLU A 128 6.68 12.70 18.31
N GLY A 129 6.32 13.38 17.23
CA GLY A 129 7.06 13.35 15.96
C GLY A 129 6.75 12.15 15.05
N MET A 130 5.98 11.16 15.51
CA MET A 130 5.42 10.12 14.65
C MET A 130 4.25 10.66 13.84
N LEU A 131 3.95 10.03 12.70
CA LEU A 131 2.81 10.41 11.87
C LEU A 131 1.54 9.68 12.29
N MET A 132 0.57 10.44 12.79
CA MET A 132 -0.80 9.95 12.98
C MET A 132 -1.48 9.70 11.63
N TYR A 133 -1.18 10.53 10.63
CA TYR A 133 -1.67 10.42 9.26
C TYR A 133 -0.76 11.18 8.30
N SER A 134 -0.56 10.64 7.10
CA SER A 134 0.03 11.36 5.98
C SER A 134 -0.61 10.92 4.67
N SER A 135 -0.90 11.88 3.79
CA SER A 135 -1.27 11.61 2.41
C SER A 135 -0.22 12.18 1.46
N SER A 136 0.11 11.40 0.45
CA SER A 136 1.17 11.75 -0.52
C SER A 136 0.82 11.21 -1.90
N THR A 137 1.52 11.71 -2.92
CA THR A 137 1.53 11.09 -4.25
C THR A 137 2.92 10.59 -4.59
N LEU A 138 2.99 9.42 -5.22
CA LEU A 138 4.21 8.83 -5.76
C LEU A 138 4.00 8.67 -7.27
N ASN A 139 4.72 9.43 -8.08
CA ASN A 139 4.47 9.54 -9.53
C ASN A 139 2.98 9.77 -9.86
N GLY A 140 2.34 10.68 -9.12
CA GLY A 140 0.90 10.97 -9.23
C GLY A 140 -0.04 9.90 -8.63
N PHE A 141 0.48 8.77 -8.12
CA PHE A 141 -0.30 7.74 -7.48
C PHE A 141 -0.47 8.04 -5.98
N PRO A 142 -1.70 8.16 -5.46
CA PRO A 142 -1.92 8.51 -4.06
C PRO A 142 -1.58 7.34 -3.13
N ILE A 143 -0.99 7.67 -1.98
CA ILE A 143 -0.66 6.75 -0.90
C ILE A 143 -0.91 7.42 0.45
N VAL A 144 -1.31 6.63 1.43
CA VAL A 144 -1.45 7.04 2.83
C VAL A 144 -0.44 6.28 3.68
N ALA A 145 0.14 6.93 4.67
CA ALA A 145 1.00 6.29 5.66
C ALA A 145 0.71 6.80 7.06
N MET A 146 0.79 5.90 8.02
CA MET A 146 0.52 6.16 9.43
C MET A 146 1.48 5.36 10.31
N ASP A 147 1.83 5.88 11.47
CA ASP A 147 2.40 5.13 12.58
C ASP A 147 1.28 4.65 13.50
N GLY A 148 1.26 3.34 13.81
CA GLY A 148 0.27 2.71 14.67
C GLY A 148 0.88 2.33 16.02
N PRO A 149 0.84 3.20 17.03
CA PRO A 149 1.46 2.93 18.33
C PRO A 149 0.70 1.96 19.25
N ALA A 150 -0.49 1.53 18.85
CA ALA A 150 -1.23 0.52 19.61
C ALA A 150 -0.53 -0.85 19.62
N ASP A 151 -0.96 -1.76 20.50
CA ASP A 151 -0.44 -3.15 20.55
C ASP A 151 -0.87 -3.96 19.33
N HIS A 152 -0.37 -3.56 18.17
CA HIS A 152 -0.55 -4.27 16.91
C HIS A 152 0.44 -5.44 16.83
N ARG A 153 -0.06 -6.64 16.47
CA ARG A 153 0.76 -7.86 16.35
C ARG A 153 1.00 -8.27 14.90
N PHE A 154 1.13 -7.30 14.01
CA PHE A 154 1.40 -7.53 12.59
C PHE A 154 2.47 -6.57 12.10
N VAL A 155 3.17 -7.00 11.08
CA VAL A 155 4.16 -6.22 10.32
C VAL A 155 3.90 -6.38 8.83
N PHE A 156 4.55 -5.57 8.00
CA PHE A 156 4.50 -5.73 6.54
C PHE A 156 4.94 -7.14 6.12
N ASN A 157 4.26 -7.68 5.12
CA ASN A 157 4.60 -8.95 4.50
C ASN A 157 4.27 -8.95 2.99
N GLU A 158 4.54 -10.05 2.32
CA GLU A 158 4.39 -10.17 0.87
C GLU A 158 2.95 -10.45 0.39
N ALA A 159 1.97 -10.49 1.31
CA ALA A 159 0.56 -10.68 0.92
C ALA A 159 0.01 -9.52 0.07
N VAL A 160 0.56 -8.32 0.26
CA VAL A 160 0.27 -7.14 -0.56
C VAL A 160 1.59 -6.51 -1.00
N SER A 161 1.66 -6.12 -2.27
CA SER A 161 2.81 -5.39 -2.82
C SER A 161 2.35 -4.21 -3.68
N LEU A 162 3.22 -3.23 -3.80
CA LEU A 162 3.08 -2.13 -4.74
C LEU A 162 3.81 -2.47 -6.03
N VAL A 163 3.14 -2.29 -7.18
CA VAL A 163 3.72 -2.61 -8.49
C VAL A 163 4.16 -1.31 -9.17
N VAL A 164 5.39 -1.29 -9.66
CA VAL A 164 5.93 -0.22 -10.48
C VAL A 164 6.24 -0.77 -11.86
N GLU A 165 5.52 -0.27 -12.86
CA GLU A 165 5.74 -0.58 -14.26
C GLU A 165 6.77 0.42 -14.81
N CYS A 166 7.94 -0.05 -15.26
CA CYS A 166 9.05 0.77 -15.79
C CYS A 166 9.13 0.65 -17.31
N ASP A 167 9.41 1.75 -17.98
CA ASP A 167 9.52 1.79 -19.44
C ASP A 167 10.94 1.50 -19.94
N THR A 168 11.95 1.74 -19.10
CA THR A 168 13.37 1.54 -19.47
C THR A 168 14.11 0.65 -18.46
N GLN A 169 15.25 0.10 -18.91
CA GLN A 169 16.14 -0.68 -18.06
C GLN A 169 16.77 0.20 -16.96
N GLU A 170 17.09 1.45 -17.28
CA GLU A 170 17.68 2.41 -16.35
C GLU A 170 16.72 2.70 -15.18
N GLU A 171 15.42 2.80 -15.43
CA GLU A 171 14.40 2.94 -14.36
C GLU A 171 14.34 1.70 -13.48
N ILE A 172 14.34 0.50 -14.08
CA ILE A 172 14.37 -0.76 -13.34
C ILE A 172 15.62 -0.81 -12.46
N ASP A 173 16.79 -0.52 -13.05
CA ASP A 173 18.07 -0.56 -12.34
C ASP A 173 18.12 0.44 -11.19
N PHE A 174 17.65 1.66 -11.42
CA PHE A 174 17.59 2.71 -10.42
C PHE A 174 16.70 2.31 -9.24
N LEU A 175 15.45 1.92 -9.51
CA LEU A 175 14.49 1.58 -8.45
C LEU A 175 14.91 0.30 -7.69
N TRP A 176 15.36 -0.71 -8.42
CA TRP A 176 15.85 -1.94 -7.80
C TRP A 176 17.00 -1.67 -6.83
N ASN A 177 18.04 -0.97 -7.31
CA ASN A 177 19.21 -0.66 -6.50
C ASN A 177 18.86 0.26 -5.31
N THR A 178 17.96 1.22 -5.50
CA THR A 178 17.52 2.14 -4.45
C THR A 178 16.74 1.43 -3.36
N PHE A 179 15.83 0.54 -3.72
CA PHE A 179 14.98 -0.16 -2.75
C PHE A 179 15.67 -1.33 -2.06
N THR A 180 16.63 -1.98 -2.71
CA THR A 180 17.41 -3.07 -2.09
C THR A 180 18.58 -2.58 -1.26
N ALA A 181 18.90 -1.28 -1.30
CA ALA A 181 19.92 -0.68 -0.46
C ALA A 181 19.51 -0.62 1.02
N ASP A 182 20.48 -0.37 1.90
CA ASP A 182 20.32 -0.02 3.32
C ASP A 182 19.43 -1.00 4.13
N GLY A 183 19.46 -2.29 3.79
CA GLY A 183 18.68 -3.34 4.48
C GLY A 183 17.50 -3.87 3.68
N GLY A 184 17.27 -3.38 2.47
CA GLY A 184 16.32 -3.96 1.53
C GLY A 184 16.75 -5.37 1.09
N GLN A 185 15.82 -6.16 0.56
CA GLN A 185 16.03 -7.56 0.22
C GLN A 185 15.52 -7.87 -1.18
N GLU A 186 16.36 -8.48 -1.99
CA GLU A 186 15.96 -9.00 -3.29
C GLU A 186 15.13 -10.28 -3.15
N SER A 187 14.13 -10.43 -4.04
CA SER A 187 13.40 -11.68 -4.20
C SER A 187 13.35 -12.07 -5.69
N MET A 188 12.46 -12.98 -6.06
CA MET A 188 12.34 -13.48 -7.43
C MET A 188 11.32 -12.68 -8.23
N CYS A 189 11.42 -12.73 -9.57
CA CYS A 189 10.39 -12.23 -10.48
C CYS A 189 10.10 -10.73 -10.35
N GLY A 190 11.13 -9.92 -10.12
CA GLY A 190 10.98 -8.48 -9.93
C GLY A 190 10.48 -8.06 -8.54
N TRP A 191 10.29 -9.01 -7.63
CA TRP A 191 9.90 -8.72 -6.25
C TRP A 191 11.11 -8.33 -5.39
N LEU A 192 10.89 -7.41 -4.49
CA LEU A 192 11.84 -7.01 -3.46
C LEU A 192 11.10 -6.51 -2.22
N LYS A 193 11.79 -6.45 -1.09
CA LYS A 193 11.40 -5.66 0.09
C LYS A 193 12.33 -4.48 0.22
N ASP A 194 11.79 -3.32 0.53
CA ASP A 194 12.61 -2.17 0.90
C ASP A 194 13.04 -2.24 2.37
N LYS A 195 13.85 -1.29 2.79
CA LYS A 195 14.36 -1.18 4.17
C LYS A 195 13.30 -0.99 5.25
N PHE A 196 12.07 -0.65 4.86
CA PHE A 196 10.92 -0.52 5.76
C PHE A 196 10.07 -1.81 5.81
N GLY A 197 10.45 -2.83 5.02
CA GLY A 197 9.74 -4.11 4.95
C GLY A 197 8.57 -4.13 3.98
N ILE A 198 8.35 -3.07 3.21
CA ILE A 198 7.27 -3.01 2.21
C ILE A 198 7.71 -3.76 0.96
N SER A 199 6.79 -4.60 0.48
CA SER A 199 7.01 -5.41 -0.73
C SER A 199 6.67 -4.62 -1.99
N TRP A 200 7.57 -4.65 -2.96
CA TRP A 200 7.45 -4.02 -4.26
C TRP A 200 7.65 -5.03 -5.38
N GLN A 201 7.05 -4.75 -6.52
CA GLN A 201 7.32 -5.43 -7.78
C GLN A 201 7.81 -4.38 -8.78
N ILE A 202 9.05 -4.46 -9.21
CA ILE A 202 9.65 -3.59 -10.22
C ILE A 202 9.68 -4.38 -11.53
N ILE A 203 8.80 -4.03 -12.46
CA ILE A 203 8.56 -4.83 -13.67
C ILE A 203 8.58 -3.95 -14.93
N PRO A 204 9.01 -4.51 -16.09
CA PRO A 204 8.85 -3.81 -17.38
C PRO A 204 7.37 -3.57 -17.70
N SER A 205 7.01 -2.37 -18.16
CA SER A 205 5.63 -2.04 -18.57
C SER A 205 5.10 -2.95 -19.68
N MET A 206 5.99 -3.45 -20.55
CA MET A 206 5.66 -4.38 -21.62
C MET A 206 5.50 -5.85 -21.18
N LEU A 207 5.78 -6.20 -19.91
CA LEU A 207 5.81 -7.59 -19.45
C LEU A 207 4.49 -8.31 -19.71
N GLY A 208 3.37 -7.70 -19.36
CA GLY A 208 2.04 -8.29 -19.57
C GLY A 208 1.75 -8.60 -21.05
N LYS A 209 2.16 -7.71 -21.96
CA LYS A 209 2.03 -7.90 -23.40
C LYS A 209 2.93 -9.05 -23.90
N LEU A 210 4.16 -9.13 -23.42
CA LEU A 210 5.10 -10.19 -23.78
C LEU A 210 4.63 -11.56 -23.29
N MET A 211 4.11 -11.65 -22.07
CA MET A 211 3.57 -12.91 -21.50
C MET A 211 2.31 -13.39 -22.23
N SER A 212 1.54 -12.48 -22.83
CA SER A 212 0.31 -12.79 -23.59
C SER A 212 0.58 -13.09 -25.06
N ASP A 213 1.81 -12.99 -25.55
CA ASP A 213 2.19 -13.26 -26.93
C ASP A 213 2.06 -14.77 -27.24
N PRO A 214 1.29 -15.18 -28.29
CA PRO A 214 1.06 -16.60 -28.59
C PRO A 214 2.32 -17.40 -28.92
N GLU A 215 3.34 -16.75 -29.48
CA GLU A 215 4.58 -17.42 -29.90
C GLU A 215 5.69 -17.36 -28.84
N LYS A 216 5.75 -16.26 -28.10
CA LYS A 216 6.86 -15.96 -27.18
C LYS A 216 6.49 -16.09 -25.71
N GLY A 217 5.20 -15.98 -25.36
CA GLY A 217 4.72 -15.84 -24.00
C GLY A 217 5.21 -16.95 -23.07
N GLN A 218 5.21 -18.20 -23.54
CA GLN A 218 5.69 -19.33 -22.72
C GLN A 218 7.17 -19.24 -22.40
N ARG A 219 8.01 -18.77 -23.33
CA ARG A 219 9.44 -18.56 -23.09
C ARG A 219 9.69 -17.37 -22.16
N VAL A 220 8.89 -16.31 -22.32
CA VAL A 220 8.94 -15.13 -21.42
C VAL A 220 8.60 -15.56 -20.00
N ILE A 221 7.54 -16.33 -19.79
CA ILE A 221 7.14 -16.84 -18.47
C ILE A 221 8.26 -17.71 -17.86
N GLN A 222 8.85 -18.61 -18.64
CA GLN A 222 9.94 -19.45 -18.14
C GLN A 222 11.18 -18.64 -17.75
N ALA A 223 11.56 -17.64 -18.54
CA ALA A 223 12.67 -16.75 -18.20
C ALA A 223 12.35 -15.92 -16.95
N PHE A 224 11.16 -15.32 -16.90
CA PHE A 224 10.67 -14.54 -15.77
C PHE A 224 10.77 -15.29 -14.44
N LEU A 225 10.32 -16.56 -14.40
CA LEU A 225 10.33 -17.36 -13.18
C LEU A 225 11.73 -17.69 -12.64
N GLN A 226 12.78 -17.47 -13.42
CA GLN A 226 14.17 -17.72 -13.03
C GLN A 226 14.94 -16.44 -12.70
N MET A 227 14.35 -15.29 -12.95
CA MET A 227 14.99 -13.98 -12.72
C MET A 227 14.68 -13.46 -11.31
N LYS A 228 15.64 -12.77 -10.73
CA LYS A 228 15.38 -11.87 -9.59
C LYS A 228 14.96 -10.51 -10.10
N LYS A 229 15.85 -9.84 -10.77
CA LYS A 229 15.70 -8.52 -11.39
C LYS A 229 15.50 -8.69 -12.90
N PHE A 230 14.72 -7.83 -13.51
CA PHE A 230 14.60 -7.66 -14.94
C PHE A 230 15.78 -6.93 -15.55
#